data_2e8bc8a48c48794b3b7af5cb11b202ee
#
_entry.id   2e8bc8a48c48794b3b7af5cb11b202ee
#
_cell.length_a   1.000
_cell.length_b   1.000
_cell.length_c   1.000
_cell.angle_alpha   90.00
_cell.angle_beta   90.00
_cell.angle_gamma   90.00
#
_symmetry.space_group_name_H-M   'P 1'
#
loop_
_entity.id
_entity.type
_entity.pdbx_description
1 polymer ?
#
loop_
_entity_poly.entity_id
_entity_poly.type
_entity_poly.pdbx_seq_one_letter_code
_entity_poly.pdbx_strand_id
1 'polypeptide(L)'
;VDKVIIVNPDAKMDAKQFAYAPLGPLYLAAILERDGFECELWDLREDYNSYDNPPKGDIYCITAVTPQVDDMKEVARNIKRKYGDKAYTILGGPHATWLPEDCVDDFDCVVQDEAEGIITKICTEKPTGVQRGERIVDLDSIPHPARHLLPDHRAASKDLWGGYNYDSEVIGATLMSSRGCPFACAFCANLQQKTRFRSAENVIEEIELMIDKYNCRHFRFLDDNVIIDKERFQKLAPKLHDLDIRFRCSISSVLVSDEYMELLYYAGCREVGIGFESADDDILELNNKAGNATTDMHRNAVKLIQKWGIQAKVYIITGLPGETDESIEAVKKFIKDVKPDKWICLLFTPYPGTPIYRNPEMFGVEILHKRFREYVQTYPSKCHVNLKKIGNGEILTTNKDLERRYEHLYHWLNKLNPESMEYSSFNG
;
A
#
# COMPACT_ATOMS: atom_id res chain seq x y z
N VAL A 1 -19.55 -10.06 26.98
CA VAL A 1 -18.39 -9.61 26.20
C VAL A 1 -18.94 -8.80 25.03
N ASP A 2 -18.40 -7.59 24.80
CA ASP A 2 -18.81 -6.76 23.66
C ASP A 2 -18.40 -7.46 22.35
N LYS A 3 -19.33 -7.47 21.38
CA LYS A 3 -19.06 -7.97 20.03
C LYS A 3 -18.46 -6.85 19.17
N VAL A 4 -17.26 -7.09 18.62
CA VAL A 4 -16.53 -6.15 17.78
C VAL A 4 -16.68 -6.53 16.31
N ILE A 5 -17.16 -5.59 15.51
CA ILE A 5 -17.20 -5.71 14.06
C ILE A 5 -15.98 -4.98 13.47
N ILE A 6 -15.12 -5.72 12.84
CA ILE A 6 -13.97 -5.18 12.08
C ILE A 6 -14.44 -4.87 10.67
N VAL A 7 -14.45 -3.59 10.30
CA VAL A 7 -14.97 -3.15 9.00
C VAL A 7 -13.82 -2.92 8.04
N ASN A 8 -13.79 -3.73 6.97
CA ASN A 8 -12.84 -3.57 5.89
C ASN A 8 -13.53 -2.88 4.70
N PRO A 9 -13.08 -1.69 4.29
CA PRO A 9 -13.70 -0.96 3.20
C PRO A 9 -13.50 -1.62 1.84
N ASP A 10 -14.35 -1.26 0.89
CA ASP A 10 -14.20 -1.60 -0.51
C ASP A 10 -12.94 -0.93 -1.09
N ALA A 11 -12.17 -1.69 -1.85
CA ALA A 11 -10.98 -1.21 -2.56
C ALA A 11 -11.32 -0.80 -4.00
N LYS A 12 -12.14 0.24 -4.17
CA LYS A 12 -12.57 0.79 -5.48
C LYS A 12 -11.45 1.08 -6.47
N MET A 13 -10.22 1.02 -6.00
CA MET A 13 -9.01 1.36 -6.76
C MET A 13 -8.28 0.14 -7.31
N ASP A 14 -8.73 -1.07 -6.95
CA ASP A 14 -8.04 -2.30 -7.33
C ASP A 14 -8.98 -3.25 -8.09
N ALA A 15 -8.66 -3.53 -9.35
CA ALA A 15 -9.39 -4.48 -10.17
C ALA A 15 -9.38 -5.91 -9.57
N LYS A 16 -8.40 -6.20 -8.72
CA LYS A 16 -8.24 -7.46 -7.99
C LYS A 16 -8.31 -7.25 -6.47
N GLN A 17 -9.33 -6.50 -6.02
CA GLN A 17 -9.49 -6.13 -4.61
C GLN A 17 -9.45 -7.31 -3.63
N PHE A 18 -9.73 -8.52 -4.09
CA PHE A 18 -9.71 -9.73 -3.26
C PHE A 18 -8.36 -10.45 -3.22
N ALA A 19 -7.40 -10.06 -4.06
CA ALA A 19 -6.08 -10.66 -4.08
C ALA A 19 -5.29 -10.45 -2.77
N TYR A 20 -5.64 -9.40 -2.01
CA TYR A 20 -4.94 -9.02 -0.79
C TYR A 20 -5.81 -9.21 0.44
N ALA A 21 -5.32 -10.01 1.41
CA ALA A 21 -5.92 -10.01 2.73
C ALA A 21 -5.73 -8.63 3.40
N PRO A 22 -6.75 -8.09 4.10
CA PRO A 22 -6.67 -6.79 4.75
C PRO A 22 -5.89 -6.90 6.07
N LEU A 23 -4.55 -6.94 6.00
CA LEU A 23 -3.69 -7.26 7.14
C LEU A 23 -3.89 -6.32 8.33
N GLY A 24 -4.04 -5.00 8.11
CA GLY A 24 -4.25 -4.04 9.20
C GLY A 24 -5.47 -4.38 10.06
N PRO A 25 -6.68 -4.47 9.50
CA PRO A 25 -7.87 -4.96 10.18
C PRO A 25 -7.70 -6.32 10.88
N LEU A 26 -7.03 -7.27 10.22
CA LEU A 26 -6.83 -8.62 10.77
C LEU A 26 -5.82 -8.65 11.93
N TYR A 27 -4.83 -7.76 11.97
CA TYR A 27 -3.97 -7.59 13.14
C TYR A 27 -4.73 -7.06 14.34
N LEU A 28 -5.61 -6.06 14.14
CA LEU A 28 -6.46 -5.55 15.23
C LEU A 28 -7.42 -6.60 15.76
N ALA A 29 -8.05 -7.38 14.85
CA ALA A 29 -8.91 -8.49 15.25
C ALA A 29 -8.13 -9.51 16.10
N ALA A 30 -6.93 -9.91 15.70
CA ALA A 30 -6.11 -10.87 16.43
C ALA A 30 -5.74 -10.37 17.85
N ILE A 31 -5.47 -9.07 18.01
CA ILE A 31 -5.22 -8.46 19.33
C ILE A 31 -6.47 -8.51 20.19
N LEU A 32 -7.62 -8.09 19.63
CA LEU A 32 -8.89 -8.06 20.36
C LEU A 32 -9.34 -9.47 20.76
N GLU A 33 -9.19 -10.48 19.89
CA GLU A 33 -9.48 -11.89 20.23
C GLU A 33 -8.57 -12.41 21.34
N ARG A 34 -7.25 -12.13 21.27
CA ARG A 34 -6.29 -12.46 22.34
C ARG A 34 -6.74 -11.86 23.69
N ASP A 35 -7.27 -10.65 23.64
CA ASP A 35 -7.68 -9.89 24.83
C ASP A 35 -9.15 -10.18 25.25
N GLY A 36 -9.81 -11.17 24.62
CA GLY A 36 -11.09 -11.75 25.04
C GLY A 36 -12.34 -11.14 24.40
N PHE A 37 -12.22 -10.34 23.34
CA PHE A 37 -13.37 -9.84 22.56
C PHE A 37 -13.82 -10.88 21.52
N GLU A 38 -15.12 -10.89 21.23
CA GLU A 38 -15.67 -11.62 20.07
C GLU A 38 -15.55 -10.75 18.83
N CYS A 39 -14.79 -11.20 17.81
CA CYS A 39 -14.58 -10.45 16.59
C CYS A 39 -15.29 -11.07 15.38
N GLU A 40 -15.85 -10.22 14.52
CA GLU A 40 -16.41 -10.57 13.20
C GLU A 40 -15.88 -9.61 12.18
N LEU A 41 -15.51 -10.10 10.98
CA LEU A 41 -15.08 -9.26 9.86
C LEU A 41 -16.30 -8.94 8.97
N TRP A 42 -16.57 -7.66 8.80
CA TRP A 42 -17.49 -7.15 7.79
C TRP A 42 -16.69 -6.61 6.61
N ASP A 43 -16.53 -7.46 5.60
CA ASP A 43 -15.73 -7.12 4.40
C ASP A 43 -16.62 -6.51 3.32
N LEU A 44 -16.59 -5.18 3.21
CA LEU A 44 -17.41 -4.41 2.27
C LEU A 44 -17.01 -4.60 0.79
N ARG A 45 -15.93 -5.32 0.51
CA ARG A 45 -15.57 -5.72 -0.84
C ARG A 45 -16.50 -6.79 -1.40
N GLU A 46 -17.21 -7.52 -0.54
CA GLU A 46 -18.10 -8.62 -0.93
C GLU A 46 -19.45 -8.16 -1.46
N ASP A 47 -20.01 -7.14 -0.84
CA ASP A 47 -21.36 -6.65 -1.19
C ASP A 47 -21.44 -5.14 -1.03
N TYR A 48 -21.41 -4.46 -2.14
CA TYR A 48 -21.58 -3.01 -2.24
C TYR A 48 -22.90 -2.51 -1.66
N ASN A 49 -23.96 -3.36 -1.72
CA ASN A 49 -25.30 -3.01 -1.19
C ASN A 49 -25.39 -3.19 0.32
N SER A 50 -24.34 -3.72 0.97
CA SER A 50 -24.35 -3.98 2.42
C SER A 50 -24.10 -2.75 3.29
N TYR A 51 -23.67 -1.61 2.72
CA TYR A 51 -23.41 -0.36 3.46
C TYR A 51 -24.63 0.10 4.29
N ASP A 52 -25.83 -0.12 3.79
CA ASP A 52 -27.08 0.26 4.45
C ASP A 52 -27.57 -0.78 5.48
N ASN A 53 -26.94 -1.95 5.53
CA ASN A 53 -27.35 -3.02 6.42
C ASN A 53 -26.20 -3.56 7.28
N PRO A 54 -25.63 -2.73 8.19
CA PRO A 54 -24.53 -3.17 9.05
C PRO A 54 -24.92 -4.39 9.92
N PRO A 55 -24.01 -5.35 10.12
CA PRO A 55 -24.21 -6.46 11.03
C PRO A 55 -24.37 -5.95 12.48
N LYS A 56 -25.01 -6.76 13.32
CA LYS A 56 -25.19 -6.39 14.74
C LYS A 56 -23.87 -6.54 15.49
N GLY A 57 -23.42 -5.47 16.12
CA GLY A 57 -22.26 -5.41 16.99
C GLY A 57 -22.40 -4.29 18.03
N ASP A 58 -21.54 -4.29 19.02
CA ASP A 58 -21.49 -3.25 20.06
C ASP A 58 -20.43 -2.20 19.71
N ILE A 59 -19.35 -2.63 19.05
CA ILE A 59 -18.21 -1.80 18.66
C ILE A 59 -17.89 -2.06 17.18
N TYR A 60 -17.59 -0.99 16.42
CA TYR A 60 -17.23 -1.06 15.00
C TYR A 60 -15.87 -0.43 14.81
N CYS A 61 -14.85 -1.26 14.52
CA CYS A 61 -13.50 -0.81 14.19
C CYS A 61 -13.37 -0.68 12.69
N ILE A 62 -13.34 0.56 12.20
CA ILE A 62 -13.37 0.93 10.79
C ILE A 62 -11.99 1.44 10.39
N THR A 63 -11.50 1.05 9.22
CA THR A 63 -10.27 1.63 8.65
C THR A 63 -10.58 2.37 7.37
N ALA A 64 -9.78 3.39 7.02
CA ALA A 64 -9.87 4.06 5.73
C ALA A 64 -8.53 4.58 5.25
N VAL A 65 -8.25 4.35 3.96
CA VAL A 65 -7.33 5.19 3.18
C VAL A 65 -8.09 6.40 2.63
N THR A 66 -7.37 7.42 2.18
CA THR A 66 -7.97 8.70 1.80
C THR A 66 -9.16 8.59 0.84
N PRO A 67 -9.11 7.83 -0.27
CA PRO A 67 -10.27 7.74 -1.18
C PRO A 67 -11.49 6.98 -0.62
N GLN A 68 -11.34 6.29 0.51
CA GLN A 68 -12.41 5.51 1.15
C GLN A 68 -13.13 6.27 2.27
N VAL A 69 -12.55 7.36 2.77
CA VAL A 69 -13.01 8.00 4.01
C VAL A 69 -14.47 8.47 3.95
N ASP A 70 -14.90 9.05 2.83
CA ASP A 70 -16.28 9.54 2.68
C ASP A 70 -17.30 8.39 2.73
N ASP A 71 -16.95 7.23 2.15
CA ASP A 71 -17.78 6.03 2.22
C ASP A 71 -17.84 5.48 3.65
N MET A 72 -16.72 5.49 4.36
CA MET A 72 -16.69 5.03 5.76
C MET A 72 -17.43 5.97 6.70
N LYS A 73 -17.44 7.28 6.45
CA LYS A 73 -18.33 8.21 7.16
C LYS A 73 -19.82 7.87 6.93
N GLU A 74 -20.18 7.48 5.71
CA GLU A 74 -21.55 7.03 5.40
C GLU A 74 -21.88 5.72 6.12
N VAL A 75 -20.97 4.75 6.14
CA VAL A 75 -21.11 3.50 6.89
C VAL A 75 -21.32 3.78 8.38
N ALA A 76 -20.54 4.67 8.99
CA ALA A 76 -20.69 5.04 10.40
C ALA A 76 -22.07 5.66 10.69
N ARG A 77 -22.55 6.55 9.82
CA ARG A 77 -23.91 7.14 9.93
C ARG A 77 -25.00 6.07 9.81
N ASN A 78 -24.83 5.06 8.95
CA ASN A 78 -25.77 3.95 8.79
C ASN A 78 -25.79 3.05 10.04
N ILE A 79 -24.61 2.79 10.65
CA ILE A 79 -24.50 2.09 11.93
C ILE A 79 -25.28 2.86 13.01
N LYS A 80 -25.03 4.17 13.15
CA LYS A 80 -25.72 5.02 14.13
C LYS A 80 -27.22 5.10 13.88
N ARG A 81 -27.65 5.18 12.61
CA ARG A 81 -29.08 5.18 12.25
C ARG A 81 -29.78 3.90 12.68
N LYS A 82 -29.11 2.76 12.53
CA LYS A 82 -29.71 1.43 12.82
C LYS A 82 -29.68 1.07 14.31
N TYR A 83 -28.59 1.40 15.02
CA TYR A 83 -28.34 0.92 16.37
C TYR A 83 -28.30 2.04 17.44
N GLY A 84 -28.30 3.31 17.02
CA GLY A 84 -28.26 4.47 17.90
C GLY A 84 -26.96 4.54 18.71
N ASP A 85 -27.04 5.12 19.91
CA ASP A 85 -25.91 5.33 20.81
C ASP A 85 -25.36 4.03 21.43
N LYS A 86 -26.01 2.90 21.19
CA LYS A 86 -25.50 1.59 21.63
C LYS A 86 -24.34 1.10 20.80
N ALA A 87 -24.23 1.57 19.57
CA ALA A 87 -23.11 1.24 18.69
C ALA A 87 -21.98 2.26 18.88
N TYR A 88 -20.79 1.80 19.18
CA TYR A 88 -19.60 2.62 19.32
C TYR A 88 -18.73 2.49 18.07
N THR A 89 -18.41 3.60 17.40
CA THR A 89 -17.69 3.63 16.12
C THR A 89 -16.28 4.19 16.29
N ILE A 90 -15.29 3.46 15.78
CA ILE A 90 -13.88 3.82 15.84
C ILE A 90 -13.36 3.90 14.40
N LEU A 91 -12.75 5.02 14.02
CA LEU A 91 -12.02 5.13 12.76
C LEU A 91 -10.52 5.11 13.02
N GLY A 92 -9.80 4.30 12.26
CA GLY A 92 -8.33 4.31 12.18
C GLY A 92 -7.84 4.31 10.72
N GLY A 93 -6.54 4.06 10.56
CA GLY A 93 -5.91 3.94 9.26
C GLY A 93 -5.26 5.23 8.76
N PRO A 94 -4.69 5.22 7.53
CA PRO A 94 -3.85 6.30 7.02
C PRO A 94 -4.54 7.66 6.96
N HIS A 95 -5.83 7.73 6.58
CA HIS A 95 -6.52 9.01 6.53
C HIS A 95 -6.73 9.62 7.92
N ALA A 96 -7.23 8.82 8.87
CA ALA A 96 -7.41 9.22 10.27
C ALA A 96 -6.10 9.67 10.93
N THR A 97 -4.97 9.05 10.53
CA THR A 97 -3.65 9.43 11.04
C THR A 97 -3.24 10.84 10.60
N TRP A 98 -3.51 11.21 9.35
CA TRP A 98 -3.05 12.49 8.81
C TRP A 98 -4.05 13.64 8.90
N LEU A 99 -5.34 13.31 8.92
CA LEU A 99 -6.43 14.29 9.01
C LEU A 99 -7.50 13.81 10.02
N PRO A 100 -7.15 13.63 11.31
CA PRO A 100 -8.11 13.17 12.31
C PRO A 100 -9.28 14.15 12.48
N GLU A 101 -9.02 15.45 12.34
CA GLU A 101 -10.03 16.52 12.43
C GLU A 101 -11.10 16.44 11.34
N ASP A 102 -10.81 15.83 10.19
CA ASP A 102 -11.80 15.60 9.12
C ASP A 102 -12.84 14.51 9.49
N CYS A 103 -12.57 13.77 10.55
CA CYS A 103 -13.32 12.56 10.90
C CYS A 103 -14.08 12.63 12.25
N VAL A 104 -13.74 13.57 13.14
CA VAL A 104 -14.24 13.60 14.53
C VAL A 104 -15.74 13.79 14.68
N ASP A 105 -16.40 14.38 13.69
CA ASP A 105 -17.85 14.61 13.71
C ASP A 105 -18.66 13.37 13.26
N ASP A 106 -18.01 12.40 12.60
CA ASP A 106 -18.69 11.23 12.03
C ASP A 106 -18.46 9.94 12.85
N PHE A 107 -17.46 9.93 13.77
CA PHE A 107 -17.10 8.76 14.56
C PHE A 107 -17.00 9.11 16.04
N ASP A 108 -17.34 8.15 16.92
CA ASP A 108 -17.19 8.38 18.37
C ASP A 108 -15.71 8.53 18.76
N CYS A 109 -14.84 7.77 18.11
CA CYS A 109 -13.39 7.79 18.35
C CYS A 109 -12.63 7.77 17.03
N VAL A 110 -11.57 8.57 16.94
CA VAL A 110 -10.64 8.59 15.81
C VAL A 110 -9.25 8.25 16.32
N VAL A 111 -8.64 7.18 15.79
CA VAL A 111 -7.30 6.74 16.21
C VAL A 111 -6.26 7.27 15.22
N GLN A 112 -5.39 8.12 15.72
CA GLN A 112 -4.21 8.61 15.01
C GLN A 112 -3.02 7.69 15.29
N ASP A 113 -2.20 7.41 14.27
CA ASP A 113 -1.04 6.49 14.33
C ASP A 113 -1.43 5.01 14.53
N GLU A 114 -0.56 4.18 15.17
CA GLU A 114 -0.78 2.73 15.31
C GLU A 114 -1.78 2.42 16.43
N ALA A 115 -2.84 1.70 16.09
CA ALA A 115 -3.90 1.37 17.04
C ALA A 115 -3.60 0.14 17.90
N GLU A 116 -2.66 -0.70 17.50
CA GLU A 116 -2.38 -2.01 18.12
C GLU A 116 -2.09 -1.93 19.62
N GLY A 117 -1.40 -0.88 20.07
CA GLY A 117 -1.09 -0.70 21.49
C GLY A 117 -2.23 -0.19 22.36
N ILE A 118 -3.29 0.36 21.76
CA ILE A 118 -4.36 1.04 22.51
C ILE A 118 -5.77 0.53 22.21
N ILE A 119 -5.94 -0.32 21.16
CA ILE A 119 -7.28 -0.70 20.70
C ILE A 119 -8.10 -1.43 21.77
N THR A 120 -7.50 -2.31 22.54
CA THR A 120 -8.15 -3.01 23.66
C THR A 120 -8.68 -2.03 24.70
N LYS A 121 -7.85 -1.03 25.06
CA LYS A 121 -8.26 0.03 26.00
C LYS A 121 -9.40 0.87 25.42
N ILE A 122 -9.33 1.26 24.14
CA ILE A 122 -10.40 2.01 23.49
C ILE A 122 -11.71 1.24 23.47
N CYS A 123 -11.70 -0.05 23.15
CA CYS A 123 -12.89 -0.90 23.15
C CYS A 123 -13.48 -1.06 24.55
N THR A 124 -12.65 -1.06 25.59
CA THR A 124 -13.08 -1.20 26.99
C THR A 124 -13.64 0.10 27.56
N GLU A 125 -12.92 1.21 27.38
CA GLU A 125 -13.22 2.52 28.02
C GLU A 125 -14.16 3.38 27.18
N LYS A 126 -14.21 3.14 25.86
CA LYS A 126 -15.03 3.89 24.88
C LYS A 126 -14.84 5.41 24.93
N PRO A 127 -13.58 5.93 24.88
CA PRO A 127 -13.31 7.35 24.90
C PRO A 127 -13.84 8.01 23.61
N THR A 128 -14.17 9.31 23.67
CA THR A 128 -14.58 10.09 22.50
C THR A 128 -13.47 10.94 21.93
N GLY A 129 -13.61 11.34 20.65
CA GLY A 129 -12.68 12.22 19.96
C GLY A 129 -11.38 11.53 19.55
N VAL A 130 -10.31 12.32 19.37
CA VAL A 130 -9.03 11.80 18.86
C VAL A 130 -8.25 11.10 19.96
N GLN A 131 -7.88 9.87 19.72
CA GLN A 131 -6.94 9.08 20.54
C GLN A 131 -5.66 8.88 19.75
N ARG A 132 -4.52 8.99 20.38
CA ARG A 132 -3.23 8.79 19.72
C ARG A 132 -2.63 7.45 20.11
N GLY A 133 -2.40 6.61 19.11
CA GLY A 133 -1.72 5.34 19.27
C GLY A 133 -0.21 5.52 19.46
N GLU A 134 0.39 4.53 20.06
CA GLU A 134 1.83 4.49 20.26
C GLU A 134 2.46 3.52 19.25
N ARG A 135 3.64 3.90 18.80
CA ARG A 135 4.40 3.09 17.87
C ARG A 135 4.89 1.81 18.54
N ILE A 136 4.45 0.66 18.08
CA ILE A 136 4.92 -0.64 18.57
C ILE A 136 6.38 -0.86 18.12
N VAL A 137 7.30 -0.95 19.07
CA VAL A 137 8.73 -1.15 18.79
C VAL A 137 9.01 -2.62 18.45
N ASP A 138 8.53 -3.52 19.27
CA ASP A 138 8.64 -4.97 19.09
C ASP A 138 7.45 -5.50 18.29
N LEU A 139 7.65 -5.73 16.99
CA LEU A 139 6.60 -6.24 16.10
C LEU A 139 6.23 -7.70 16.38
N ASP A 140 7.09 -8.48 17.04
CA ASP A 140 6.79 -9.86 17.41
C ASP A 140 5.79 -9.96 18.56
N SER A 141 5.58 -8.86 19.31
CA SER A 141 4.54 -8.78 20.34
C SER A 141 3.11 -8.73 19.75
N ILE A 142 2.98 -8.45 18.46
CA ILE A 142 1.70 -8.42 17.74
C ILE A 142 1.39 -9.86 17.28
N PRO A 143 0.20 -10.43 17.61
CA PRO A 143 -0.17 -11.74 17.11
C PRO A 143 -0.27 -11.77 15.58
N HIS A 144 -0.12 -12.94 14.97
CA HIS A 144 -0.33 -13.11 13.54
C HIS A 144 -1.77 -12.70 13.16
N PRO A 145 -1.99 -12.21 11.91
CA PRO A 145 -3.32 -11.72 11.50
C PRO A 145 -4.40 -12.78 11.65
N ALA A 146 -5.58 -12.39 12.13
CA ALA A 146 -6.75 -13.26 12.31
C ALA A 146 -7.37 -13.69 10.97
N ARG A 147 -6.60 -14.41 10.13
CA ARG A 147 -7.00 -14.83 8.77
C ARG A 147 -8.17 -15.80 8.76
N HIS A 148 -8.45 -16.45 9.89
CA HIS A 148 -9.61 -17.34 10.07
C HIS A 148 -10.96 -16.60 10.00
N LEU A 149 -10.97 -15.26 10.13
CA LEU A 149 -12.15 -14.43 9.91
C LEU A 149 -12.47 -14.24 8.41
N LEU A 150 -11.55 -14.60 7.52
CA LEU A 150 -11.76 -14.59 6.09
C LEU A 150 -12.16 -15.99 5.59
N PRO A 151 -12.97 -16.08 4.52
CA PRO A 151 -13.08 -17.32 3.76
C PRO A 151 -11.70 -17.80 3.27
N ASP A 152 -11.45 -19.10 3.24
CA ASP A 152 -10.14 -19.69 2.94
C ASP A 152 -9.55 -19.18 1.61
N HIS A 153 -10.37 -19.06 0.58
CA HIS A 153 -9.95 -18.55 -0.75
C HIS A 153 -9.55 -17.07 -0.77
N ARG A 154 -9.72 -16.35 0.36
CA ARG A 154 -9.31 -14.96 0.56
C ARG A 154 -8.20 -14.80 1.58
N ALA A 155 -8.10 -15.72 2.52
CA ALA A 155 -6.94 -15.82 3.41
C ALA A 155 -5.67 -16.11 2.61
N ALA A 156 -5.80 -16.96 1.56
CA ALA A 156 -4.80 -17.23 0.54
C ALA A 156 -5.50 -17.33 -0.83
N SER A 157 -5.07 -16.56 -1.83
CA SER A 157 -5.82 -16.34 -3.08
C SER A 157 -5.04 -16.77 -4.31
N LYS A 158 -5.73 -17.38 -5.28
CA LYS A 158 -5.21 -17.62 -6.63
C LYS A 158 -5.00 -16.31 -7.41
N ASP A 159 -5.71 -15.25 -7.07
CA ASP A 159 -5.64 -13.96 -7.77
C ASP A 159 -4.35 -13.19 -7.51
N LEU A 160 -3.66 -13.48 -6.39
CA LEU A 160 -2.43 -12.78 -6.03
C LEU A 160 -1.32 -12.93 -7.08
N TRP A 161 -1.26 -14.07 -7.76
CA TRP A 161 -0.28 -14.39 -8.80
C TRP A 161 -0.90 -14.51 -10.20
N GLY A 162 -2.21 -14.51 -10.31
CA GLY A 162 -2.93 -14.62 -11.57
C GLY A 162 -2.60 -13.49 -12.55
N GLY A 163 -2.31 -13.85 -13.81
CA GLY A 163 -1.91 -12.90 -14.87
C GLY A 163 -0.42 -12.88 -15.19
N TYR A 164 0.38 -13.73 -14.57
CA TYR A 164 1.82 -13.77 -14.78
C TYR A 164 2.27 -15.16 -15.23
N ASN A 165 1.93 -15.69 -16.36
CA ASN A 165 2.46 -16.99 -16.87
C ASN A 165 2.71 -18.08 -15.80
N TYR A 166 2.16 -17.88 -14.57
CA TYR A 166 2.15 -18.86 -13.51
C TYR A 166 0.87 -19.68 -13.64
N ASP A 167 0.98 -20.94 -13.31
CA ASP A 167 -0.14 -21.86 -13.24
C ASP A 167 -1.32 -21.20 -12.48
N SER A 168 -2.51 -21.24 -13.06
CA SER A 168 -3.76 -20.72 -12.45
C SER A 168 -4.11 -21.40 -11.11
N GLU A 169 -3.40 -22.46 -10.75
CA GLU A 169 -3.55 -23.18 -9.48
C GLU A 169 -2.64 -22.64 -8.35
N VAL A 170 -1.80 -21.65 -8.61
CA VAL A 170 -0.91 -21.07 -7.61
C VAL A 170 -1.67 -20.28 -6.56
N ILE A 171 -1.58 -20.74 -5.31
CA ILE A 171 -2.17 -20.06 -4.14
C ILE A 171 -1.12 -19.15 -3.51
N GLY A 172 -1.46 -17.87 -3.37
CA GLY A 172 -0.59 -16.86 -2.80
C GLY A 172 -1.20 -16.11 -1.62
N ALA A 173 -0.36 -15.62 -0.72
CA ALA A 173 -0.76 -14.79 0.41
C ALA A 173 0.12 -13.55 0.55
N THR A 174 -0.44 -12.53 1.19
CA THR A 174 0.31 -11.32 1.56
C THR A 174 0.94 -11.51 2.94
N LEU A 175 2.12 -10.95 3.11
CA LEU A 175 2.90 -10.98 4.35
C LEU A 175 3.54 -9.61 4.58
N MET A 176 3.72 -9.23 5.84
CA MET A 176 4.46 -8.04 6.22
C MET A 176 5.53 -8.42 7.25
N SER A 177 6.81 -8.26 6.90
CA SER A 177 7.94 -8.63 7.77
C SER A 177 8.60 -7.41 8.41
N SER A 178 8.26 -6.20 7.95
CA SER A 178 8.76 -4.94 8.49
C SER A 178 7.74 -3.81 8.31
N ARG A 179 7.90 -2.74 9.07
CA ARG A 179 7.10 -1.51 8.94
C ARG A 179 8.01 -0.30 8.88
N GLY A 180 7.77 0.57 7.90
CA GLY A 180 8.46 1.83 7.70
C GLY A 180 9.60 1.75 6.69
N CYS A 181 10.00 2.94 6.24
CA CYS A 181 11.03 3.14 5.23
C CYS A 181 11.90 4.34 5.65
N PRO A 182 13.24 4.26 5.59
CA PRO A 182 14.11 5.34 6.04
C PRO A 182 14.15 6.52 5.07
N PHE A 183 13.60 6.36 3.87
CA PHE A 183 13.59 7.40 2.86
C PHE A 183 12.45 8.41 3.05
N ALA A 184 12.66 9.65 2.62
CA ALA A 184 11.74 10.77 2.79
C ALA A 184 11.30 11.34 1.43
N CYS A 185 10.85 10.46 0.51
CA CYS A 185 10.34 10.88 -0.80
C CYS A 185 9.16 11.83 -0.64
N ALA A 186 9.17 12.97 -1.36
CA ALA A 186 8.23 14.06 -1.16
C ALA A 186 6.76 13.69 -1.47
N PHE A 187 6.55 12.72 -2.35
CA PHE A 187 5.23 12.21 -2.74
C PHE A 187 4.74 11.04 -1.89
N CYS A 188 5.54 10.55 -0.93
CA CYS A 188 5.21 9.38 -0.12
C CYS A 188 4.66 9.79 1.23
N ALA A 189 3.53 9.18 1.65
CA ALA A 189 2.93 9.35 2.95
C ALA A 189 3.52 8.37 3.98
N ASN A 190 4.82 8.04 3.88
CA ASN A 190 5.46 7.15 4.83
C ASN A 190 5.30 7.66 6.26
N LEU A 191 4.50 6.94 7.03
CA LEU A 191 4.19 7.25 8.42
C LEU A 191 5.42 7.10 9.33
N GLN A 192 6.43 6.35 8.88
CA GLN A 192 7.48 5.86 9.76
C GLN A 192 8.84 5.81 9.07
N GLN A 193 9.64 6.85 9.27
CA GLN A 193 10.99 6.91 8.73
C GLN A 193 11.97 5.91 9.37
N LYS A 194 11.68 5.41 10.58
CA LYS A 194 12.51 4.38 11.23
C LYS A 194 11.89 3.01 11.03
N THR A 195 12.55 2.17 10.28
CA THR A 195 12.08 0.79 10.03
C THR A 195 12.16 -0.06 11.28
N ARG A 196 11.15 -0.88 11.51
CA ARG A 196 11.07 -1.91 12.54
C ARG A 196 10.81 -3.26 11.89
N PHE A 197 11.28 -4.31 12.51
CA PHE A 197 11.29 -5.63 11.92
C PHE A 197 10.66 -6.67 12.84
N ARG A 198 10.00 -7.63 12.27
CA ARG A 198 9.71 -8.92 12.93
C ARG A 198 10.98 -9.76 12.89
N SER A 199 11.17 -10.62 13.89
CA SER A 199 12.25 -11.61 13.86
C SER A 199 12.08 -12.58 12.67
N ALA A 200 13.16 -13.23 12.29
CA ALA A 200 13.11 -14.27 11.26
C ALA A 200 12.19 -15.41 11.70
N GLU A 201 12.25 -15.79 12.97
CA GLU A 201 11.43 -16.84 13.58
C GLU A 201 9.94 -16.50 13.46
N ASN A 202 9.52 -15.31 13.87
CA ASN A 202 8.13 -14.90 13.82
C ASN A 202 7.58 -14.83 12.38
N VAL A 203 8.40 -14.42 11.41
CA VAL A 203 8.01 -14.43 9.98
C VAL A 203 7.84 -15.86 9.46
N ILE A 204 8.75 -16.76 9.82
CA ILE A 204 8.70 -18.18 9.40
C ILE A 204 7.48 -18.88 9.99
N GLU A 205 7.16 -18.66 11.26
CA GLU A 205 5.96 -19.21 11.90
C GLU A 205 4.68 -18.84 11.14
N GLU A 206 4.53 -17.57 10.71
CA GLU A 206 3.36 -17.18 9.90
C GLU A 206 3.36 -17.88 8.54
N ILE A 207 4.51 -18.01 7.89
CA ILE A 207 4.61 -18.70 6.59
C ILE A 207 4.26 -20.20 6.74
N GLU A 208 4.76 -20.87 7.76
CA GLU A 208 4.44 -22.27 8.04
C GLU A 208 2.96 -22.47 8.30
N LEU A 209 2.33 -21.60 9.10
CA LEU A 209 0.87 -21.60 9.29
C LEU A 209 0.09 -21.47 7.97
N MET A 210 0.58 -20.63 7.06
CA MET A 210 -0.05 -20.46 5.73
C MET A 210 0.16 -21.67 4.83
N ILE A 211 1.32 -22.33 4.90
CA ILE A 211 1.58 -23.58 4.17
C ILE A 211 0.67 -24.69 4.70
N ASP A 212 0.66 -24.89 6.01
CA ASP A 212 -0.07 -26.00 6.64
C ASP A 212 -1.59 -25.88 6.45
N LYS A 213 -2.15 -24.68 6.65
CA LYS A 213 -3.58 -24.48 6.59
C LYS A 213 -4.12 -24.30 5.17
N TYR A 214 -3.41 -23.60 4.29
CA TYR A 214 -3.92 -23.20 2.99
C TYR A 214 -3.12 -23.76 1.81
N ASN A 215 -2.08 -24.57 2.06
CA ASN A 215 -1.13 -25.03 1.04
C ASN A 215 -0.52 -23.86 0.22
N CYS A 216 -0.29 -22.72 0.90
CA CYS A 216 0.21 -21.51 0.28
C CYS A 216 1.73 -21.53 0.22
N ARG A 217 2.31 -21.49 -0.99
CA ARG A 217 3.77 -21.44 -1.19
C ARG A 217 4.25 -20.21 -1.96
N HIS A 218 3.33 -19.28 -2.25
CA HIS A 218 3.65 -18.04 -2.94
C HIS A 218 3.28 -16.85 -2.07
N PHE A 219 4.22 -15.91 -1.88
CA PHE A 219 4.02 -14.78 -0.97
C PHE A 219 4.32 -13.45 -1.65
N ARG A 220 3.55 -12.43 -1.29
CA ARG A 220 3.92 -11.05 -1.54
C ARG A 220 4.27 -10.38 -0.22
N PHE A 221 5.54 -9.99 -0.08
CA PHE A 221 5.95 -9.13 1.01
C PHE A 221 5.47 -7.70 0.75
N LEU A 222 4.70 -7.15 1.69
CA LEU A 222 4.16 -5.78 1.62
C LEU A 222 5.09 -4.76 2.28
N ASP A 223 6.29 -5.17 2.59
CA ASP A 223 7.32 -4.30 3.14
C ASP A 223 7.67 -3.18 2.16
N ASP A 224 7.90 -1.96 2.67
CA ASP A 224 8.38 -0.84 1.85
C ASP A 224 9.75 -1.13 1.22
N ASN A 225 10.62 -1.83 1.98
CA ASN A 225 11.93 -2.30 1.53
C ASN A 225 12.34 -3.54 2.32
N VAL A 226 12.17 -4.72 1.76
CA VAL A 226 12.38 -6.00 2.46
C VAL A 226 13.83 -6.22 2.91
N ILE A 227 14.81 -5.64 2.21
CA ILE A 227 16.25 -5.82 2.42
C ILE A 227 16.94 -4.65 3.13
N ILE A 228 16.19 -3.73 3.76
CA ILE A 228 16.79 -2.55 4.40
C ILE A 228 17.75 -2.93 5.54
N ASP A 229 17.50 -4.04 6.21
CA ASP A 229 18.40 -4.65 7.20
C ASP A 229 19.00 -5.93 6.63
N LYS A 230 20.26 -5.84 6.20
CA LYS A 230 20.99 -6.93 5.56
C LYS A 230 21.21 -8.11 6.50
N GLU A 231 21.65 -7.84 7.73
CA GLU A 231 21.98 -8.89 8.70
C GLU A 231 20.74 -9.72 9.05
N ARG A 232 19.60 -9.02 9.24
CA ARG A 232 18.32 -9.69 9.45
C ARG A 232 17.92 -10.55 8.24
N PHE A 233 18.03 -9.99 7.03
CA PHE A 233 17.64 -10.74 5.83
C PHE A 233 18.56 -11.93 5.57
N GLN A 234 19.85 -11.84 5.89
CA GLN A 234 20.79 -12.97 5.84
C GLN A 234 20.39 -14.12 6.79
N LYS A 235 19.76 -13.82 7.93
CA LYS A 235 19.21 -14.84 8.84
C LYS A 235 17.90 -15.43 8.33
N LEU A 236 17.07 -14.62 7.67
CA LEU A 236 15.77 -15.03 7.13
C LEU A 236 15.90 -15.86 5.84
N ALA A 237 16.83 -15.52 4.94
CA ALA A 237 16.96 -16.10 3.61
C ALA A 237 17.15 -17.63 3.59
N PRO A 238 18.00 -18.24 4.43
CA PRO A 238 18.14 -19.71 4.48
C PRO A 238 16.83 -20.40 4.90
N LYS A 239 16.12 -19.83 5.87
CA LYS A 239 14.84 -20.37 6.35
C LYS A 239 13.75 -20.32 5.27
N LEU A 240 13.69 -19.22 4.49
CA LEU A 240 12.80 -19.11 3.35
C LEU A 240 13.14 -20.12 2.24
N HIS A 241 14.44 -20.33 1.99
CA HIS A 241 14.93 -21.34 1.03
C HIS A 241 14.48 -22.74 1.41
N ASP A 242 14.65 -23.13 2.67
CA ASP A 242 14.30 -24.46 3.18
C ASP A 242 12.80 -24.76 3.08
N LEU A 243 11.95 -23.74 3.14
CA LEU A 243 10.50 -23.87 2.94
C LEU A 243 10.08 -24.02 1.47
N ASP A 244 11.01 -23.92 0.52
CA ASP A 244 10.75 -23.96 -0.94
C ASP A 244 9.58 -23.08 -1.38
N ILE A 245 9.54 -21.86 -0.86
CA ILE A 245 8.54 -20.86 -1.24
C ILE A 245 9.01 -20.02 -2.41
N ARG A 246 8.06 -19.32 -3.04
CA ARG A 246 8.34 -18.25 -4.00
C ARG A 246 7.73 -16.97 -3.50
N PHE A 247 8.45 -15.86 -3.69
CA PHE A 247 7.90 -14.59 -3.26
C PHE A 247 8.25 -13.44 -4.22
N ARG A 248 7.50 -12.35 -4.05
CA ARG A 248 7.77 -11.05 -4.64
C ARG A 248 7.82 -9.97 -3.56
N CYS A 249 8.62 -8.94 -3.80
CA CYS A 249 8.82 -7.85 -2.85
C CYS A 249 9.08 -6.53 -3.56
N SER A 250 9.11 -5.44 -2.79
CA SER A 250 9.53 -4.13 -3.25
C SER A 250 10.81 -3.70 -2.55
N ILE A 251 11.67 -3.00 -3.29
CA ILE A 251 12.91 -2.41 -2.77
C ILE A 251 13.17 -1.06 -3.45
N SER A 252 13.95 -0.21 -2.82
CA SER A 252 14.47 0.98 -3.49
C SER A 252 15.63 0.62 -4.41
N SER A 253 15.70 1.21 -5.59
CA SER A 253 16.79 0.98 -6.56
C SER A 253 18.17 1.29 -6.02
N VAL A 254 18.29 2.22 -5.07
CA VAL A 254 19.55 2.58 -4.41
C VAL A 254 20.10 1.46 -3.51
N LEU A 255 19.28 0.47 -3.18
CA LEU A 255 19.65 -0.70 -2.36
C LEU A 255 20.02 -1.92 -3.22
N VAL A 256 19.81 -1.86 -4.53
CA VAL A 256 20.10 -2.99 -5.41
C VAL A 256 21.60 -3.17 -5.58
N SER A 257 22.08 -4.35 -5.24
CA SER A 257 23.46 -4.78 -5.46
C SER A 257 23.50 -6.25 -5.89
N ASP A 258 24.61 -6.67 -6.47
CA ASP A 258 24.79 -8.08 -6.91
C ASP A 258 24.59 -9.05 -5.75
N GLU A 259 25.18 -8.76 -4.59
CA GLU A 259 25.08 -9.56 -3.36
C GLU A 259 23.62 -9.66 -2.85
N TYR A 260 22.87 -8.55 -2.89
CA TYR A 260 21.47 -8.57 -2.47
C TYR A 260 20.57 -9.36 -3.43
N MET A 261 20.83 -9.27 -4.74
CA MET A 261 20.05 -10.03 -5.72
C MET A 261 20.33 -11.53 -5.64
N GLU A 262 21.59 -11.93 -5.39
CA GLU A 262 21.97 -13.31 -5.11
C GLU A 262 21.19 -13.84 -3.90
N LEU A 263 21.20 -13.10 -2.80
CA LEU A 263 20.53 -13.48 -1.56
C LEU A 263 19.01 -13.59 -1.73
N LEU A 264 18.39 -12.64 -2.44
CA LEU A 264 16.97 -12.67 -2.75
C LEU A 264 16.58 -13.86 -3.63
N TYR A 265 17.38 -14.13 -4.67
CA TYR A 265 17.15 -15.27 -5.55
C TYR A 265 17.26 -16.61 -4.80
N TYR A 266 18.31 -16.75 -3.97
CA TYR A 266 18.49 -17.89 -3.09
C TYR A 266 17.31 -18.12 -2.15
N ALA A 267 16.81 -17.05 -1.53
CA ALA A 267 15.66 -17.09 -0.63
C ALA A 267 14.33 -17.45 -1.31
N GLY A 268 14.28 -17.51 -2.65
CA GLY A 268 13.05 -17.83 -3.41
C GLY A 268 12.35 -16.62 -4.05
N CYS A 269 12.96 -15.42 -4.04
CA CYS A 269 12.41 -14.25 -4.72
C CYS A 269 12.37 -14.47 -6.25
N ARG A 270 11.26 -14.11 -6.88
CA ARG A 270 11.07 -14.24 -8.34
C ARG A 270 10.63 -12.95 -9.03
N GLU A 271 10.23 -11.94 -8.27
CA GLU A 271 9.91 -10.61 -8.77
C GLU A 271 10.33 -9.55 -7.76
N VAL A 272 11.01 -8.52 -8.23
CA VAL A 272 11.38 -7.34 -7.46
C VAL A 272 10.78 -6.10 -8.12
N GLY A 273 9.94 -5.39 -7.37
CA GLY A 273 9.44 -4.07 -7.74
C GLY A 273 10.36 -2.97 -7.26
N ILE A 274 10.74 -2.04 -8.14
CA ILE A 274 11.51 -0.85 -7.78
C ILE A 274 10.72 0.42 -8.04
N GLY A 275 10.76 1.35 -7.08
CA GLY A 275 10.26 2.70 -7.30
C GLY A 275 11.19 3.44 -8.25
N PHE A 276 10.82 3.51 -9.51
CA PHE A 276 11.54 4.23 -10.57
C PHE A 276 11.09 5.69 -10.65
N GLU A 277 9.79 5.92 -10.67
CA GLU A 277 9.00 7.15 -10.71
C GLU A 277 9.23 7.96 -11.98
N SER A 278 10.49 8.36 -12.31
CA SER A 278 10.86 9.18 -13.45
C SER A 278 12.20 8.78 -14.04
N ALA A 279 12.42 9.10 -15.31
CA ALA A 279 13.71 9.02 -16.01
C ALA A 279 14.42 10.39 -16.13
N ASP A 280 14.13 11.28 -15.22
CA ASP A 280 14.69 12.64 -15.19
C ASP A 280 15.27 12.89 -13.79
N ASP A 281 16.57 13.13 -13.72
CA ASP A 281 17.30 13.27 -12.46
C ASP A 281 16.89 14.54 -11.70
N ASP A 282 16.52 15.62 -12.38
CA ASP A 282 16.05 16.86 -11.76
C ASP A 282 14.69 16.62 -11.05
N ILE A 283 13.81 15.82 -11.67
CA ILE A 283 12.54 15.41 -11.06
C ILE A 283 12.80 14.51 -9.85
N LEU A 284 13.71 13.55 -9.94
CA LEU A 284 14.05 12.65 -8.83
C LEU A 284 14.63 13.45 -7.65
N GLU A 285 15.52 14.42 -7.92
CA GLU A 285 16.09 15.30 -6.89
C GLU A 285 15.04 16.21 -6.26
N LEU A 286 14.22 16.91 -7.06
CA LEU A 286 13.15 17.78 -6.57
C LEU A 286 12.18 17.05 -5.63
N ASN A 287 11.91 15.78 -5.94
CA ASN A 287 11.02 14.93 -5.15
C ASN A 287 11.75 14.10 -4.07
N ASN A 288 13.02 14.39 -3.80
CA ASN A 288 13.86 13.68 -2.81
C ASN A 288 13.74 12.15 -2.92
N LYS A 289 13.79 11.63 -4.15
CA LYS A 289 13.60 10.19 -4.37
C LYS A 289 14.70 9.36 -3.72
N ALA A 290 14.32 8.61 -2.67
CA ALA A 290 15.21 7.72 -1.91
C ALA A 290 16.55 8.38 -1.51
N GLY A 291 16.53 9.69 -1.28
CA GLY A 291 17.67 10.50 -0.87
C GLY A 291 18.60 10.92 -2.03
N ASN A 292 18.90 10.07 -2.98
CA ASN A 292 19.81 10.39 -4.10
C ASN A 292 19.64 9.41 -5.28
N ALA A 293 18.44 8.90 -5.53
CA ALA A 293 18.22 8.02 -6.67
C ALA A 293 18.44 8.75 -7.99
N THR A 294 19.12 8.09 -8.93
CA THR A 294 19.36 8.60 -10.30
C THR A 294 18.85 7.62 -11.33
N THR A 295 18.66 8.12 -12.55
CA THR A 295 18.26 7.29 -13.69
C THR A 295 19.26 6.16 -13.97
N ASP A 296 20.55 6.40 -13.77
CA ASP A 296 21.57 5.36 -13.93
C ASP A 296 21.50 4.29 -12.84
N MET A 297 21.18 4.66 -11.58
CA MET A 297 20.93 3.68 -10.52
C MET A 297 19.71 2.81 -10.86
N HIS A 298 18.63 3.39 -11.36
CA HIS A 298 17.47 2.65 -11.84
C HIS A 298 17.81 1.67 -12.95
N ARG A 299 18.62 2.12 -13.94
CA ARG A 299 19.10 1.28 -15.05
C ARG A 299 19.91 0.09 -14.56
N ASN A 300 20.86 0.35 -13.67
CA ASN A 300 21.70 -0.68 -13.10
C ASN A 300 20.87 -1.67 -12.24
N ALA A 301 19.91 -1.16 -11.47
CA ALA A 301 19.01 -1.98 -10.66
C ALA A 301 18.24 -2.99 -11.52
N VAL A 302 17.58 -2.54 -12.60
CA VAL A 302 16.85 -3.45 -13.49
C VAL A 302 17.77 -4.53 -14.07
N LYS A 303 18.95 -4.14 -14.56
CA LYS A 303 19.92 -5.09 -15.14
C LYS A 303 20.41 -6.13 -14.13
N LEU A 304 20.68 -5.71 -12.88
CA LEU A 304 21.13 -6.61 -11.82
C LEU A 304 20.02 -7.57 -11.41
N ILE A 305 18.79 -7.11 -11.27
CA ILE A 305 17.63 -7.94 -10.96
C ILE A 305 17.47 -9.03 -12.04
N GLN A 306 17.50 -8.64 -13.32
CA GLN A 306 17.34 -9.56 -14.46
C GLN A 306 18.55 -10.52 -14.60
N LYS A 307 19.77 -10.07 -14.30
CA LYS A 307 20.99 -10.91 -14.29
C LYS A 307 20.82 -12.15 -13.40
N TRP A 308 20.11 -12.01 -12.28
CA TRP A 308 19.86 -13.10 -11.35
C TRP A 308 18.61 -13.92 -11.68
N GLY A 309 17.97 -13.70 -12.85
CA GLY A 309 16.76 -14.42 -13.25
C GLY A 309 15.52 -14.03 -12.43
N ILE A 310 15.55 -12.86 -11.78
CA ILE A 310 14.43 -12.27 -11.08
C ILE A 310 13.71 -11.30 -12.04
N GLN A 311 12.38 -11.30 -12.06
CA GLN A 311 11.62 -10.33 -12.85
C GLN A 311 11.76 -8.93 -12.26
N ALA A 312 12.13 -7.96 -13.08
CA ALA A 312 12.23 -6.56 -12.70
C ALA A 312 10.93 -5.83 -13.03
N LYS A 313 10.27 -5.28 -12.02
CA LYS A 313 9.08 -4.47 -12.13
C LYS A 313 9.40 -3.02 -11.77
N VAL A 314 8.92 -2.06 -12.56
CA VAL A 314 9.12 -0.63 -12.29
C VAL A 314 7.79 0.06 -12.01
N TYR A 315 7.77 0.92 -10.99
CA TYR A 315 6.66 1.82 -10.70
C TYR A 315 6.98 3.18 -11.30
N ILE A 316 6.06 3.72 -12.09
CA ILE A 316 6.17 5.00 -12.79
C ILE A 316 5.11 5.93 -12.20
N ILE A 317 5.47 7.17 -11.89
CA ILE A 317 4.50 8.19 -11.47
C ILE A 317 4.57 9.34 -12.47
N THR A 318 3.44 9.62 -13.13
CA THR A 318 3.27 10.82 -13.95
C THR A 318 2.63 11.94 -13.14
N GLY A 319 2.88 13.18 -13.52
CA GLY A 319 2.36 14.35 -12.82
C GLY A 319 3.15 14.79 -11.60
N LEU A 320 4.35 14.24 -11.38
CA LEU A 320 5.24 14.69 -10.31
C LEU A 320 5.68 16.16 -10.52
N PRO A 321 5.95 16.91 -9.43
CA PRO A 321 6.60 18.21 -9.51
C PRO A 321 7.84 18.17 -10.43
N GLY A 322 7.89 19.12 -11.37
CA GLY A 322 8.96 19.22 -12.36
C GLY A 322 8.67 18.50 -13.69
N GLU A 323 7.58 17.74 -13.81
CA GLU A 323 7.29 16.97 -15.02
C GLU A 323 7.06 17.85 -16.27
N THR A 324 7.67 17.45 -17.38
CA THR A 324 7.53 18.05 -18.71
C THR A 324 7.20 16.99 -19.77
N ASP A 325 6.92 17.43 -21.01
CA ASP A 325 6.73 16.48 -22.12
C ASP A 325 8.05 15.75 -22.44
N GLU A 326 9.21 16.40 -22.28
CA GLU A 326 10.54 15.82 -22.47
C GLU A 326 10.83 14.72 -21.44
N SER A 327 10.42 14.92 -20.18
CA SER A 327 10.60 13.90 -19.13
C SER A 327 9.76 12.65 -19.40
N ILE A 328 8.56 12.78 -19.98
CA ILE A 328 7.75 11.64 -20.43
C ILE A 328 8.43 10.88 -21.57
N GLU A 329 9.02 11.59 -22.54
CA GLU A 329 9.78 10.93 -23.61
C GLU A 329 11.05 10.24 -23.06
N ALA A 330 11.70 10.81 -22.03
CA ALA A 330 12.79 10.15 -21.32
C ALA A 330 12.35 8.83 -20.67
N VAL A 331 11.17 8.78 -20.04
CA VAL A 331 10.59 7.54 -19.49
C VAL A 331 10.38 6.51 -20.60
N LYS A 332 9.80 6.89 -21.74
CA LYS A 332 9.61 5.97 -22.88
C LYS A 332 10.93 5.44 -23.42
N LYS A 333 11.94 6.30 -23.52
CA LYS A 333 13.28 5.89 -23.93
C LYS A 333 13.89 4.91 -22.94
N PHE A 334 13.80 5.19 -21.64
CA PHE A 334 14.29 4.30 -20.59
C PHE A 334 13.67 2.91 -20.69
N ILE A 335 12.34 2.83 -20.80
CA ILE A 335 11.62 1.55 -20.91
C ILE A 335 12.07 0.75 -22.13
N LYS A 336 12.24 1.41 -23.30
CA LYS A 336 12.75 0.77 -24.52
C LYS A 336 14.18 0.26 -24.39
N ASP A 337 15.05 1.03 -23.74
CA ASP A 337 16.47 0.74 -23.60
C ASP A 337 16.73 -0.36 -22.56
N VAL A 338 16.03 -0.29 -21.41
CA VAL A 338 16.29 -1.15 -20.24
C VAL A 338 15.45 -2.40 -20.25
N LYS A 339 14.23 -2.32 -20.82
CA LYS A 339 13.27 -3.42 -20.98
C LYS A 339 12.97 -4.13 -19.66
N PRO A 340 12.44 -3.41 -18.65
CA PRO A 340 11.95 -4.08 -17.45
C PRO A 340 10.86 -5.09 -17.84
N ASP A 341 10.70 -6.15 -17.04
CA ASP A 341 9.73 -7.22 -17.34
C ASP A 341 8.30 -6.76 -17.14
N LYS A 342 8.08 -5.85 -16.17
CA LYS A 342 6.76 -5.33 -15.83
C LYS A 342 6.80 -3.85 -15.44
N TRP A 343 5.65 -3.20 -15.51
CA TRP A 343 5.49 -1.80 -15.04
C TRP A 343 4.09 -1.55 -14.49
N ILE A 344 4.01 -0.54 -13.63
CA ILE A 344 2.77 0.11 -13.19
C ILE A 344 2.94 1.59 -13.45
N CYS A 345 1.98 2.20 -14.11
CA CYS A 345 1.93 3.63 -14.35
C CYS A 345 0.82 4.25 -13.49
N LEU A 346 1.20 5.18 -12.63
CA LEU A 346 0.33 5.85 -11.68
C LEU A 346 0.29 7.35 -11.98
N LEU A 347 -0.84 7.99 -11.65
CA LEU A 347 -0.95 9.44 -11.68
C LEU A 347 -0.67 9.99 -10.28
N PHE A 348 0.17 11.00 -10.18
CA PHE A 348 0.46 11.67 -8.92
C PHE A 348 -0.81 12.20 -8.26
N THR A 349 -0.99 11.80 -7.01
CA THR A 349 -2.09 12.22 -6.16
C THR A 349 -1.53 12.76 -4.86
N PRO A 350 -1.86 14.00 -4.47
CA PRO A 350 -1.31 14.64 -3.29
C PRO A 350 -1.99 14.09 -2.03
N TYR A 351 -1.60 12.90 -1.59
CA TYR A 351 -2.19 12.30 -0.39
C TYR A 351 -1.84 13.09 0.88
N PRO A 352 -2.79 13.24 1.81
CA PRO A 352 -2.52 13.75 3.14
C PRO A 352 -1.31 13.05 3.79
N GLY A 353 -0.51 13.82 4.51
CA GLY A 353 0.70 13.32 5.16
C GLY A 353 1.98 13.39 4.32
N THR A 354 1.88 13.47 2.99
CA THR A 354 3.06 13.66 2.16
C THR A 354 3.69 15.04 2.37
N PRO A 355 5.02 15.20 2.26
CA PRO A 355 5.66 16.51 2.25
C PRO A 355 5.03 17.49 1.25
N ILE A 356 4.69 17.03 0.05
CA ILE A 356 4.03 17.85 -0.97
C ILE A 356 2.64 18.33 -0.51
N TYR A 357 1.82 17.47 0.11
CA TYR A 357 0.51 17.88 0.61
C TYR A 357 0.61 18.94 1.71
N ARG A 358 1.58 18.80 2.59
CA ARG A 358 1.79 19.72 3.72
C ARG A 358 2.36 21.09 3.31
N ASN A 359 3.19 21.12 2.27
CA ASN A 359 3.88 22.31 1.79
C ASN A 359 3.89 22.38 0.26
N PRO A 360 2.73 22.42 -0.40
CA PRO A 360 2.65 22.26 -1.86
C PRO A 360 3.41 23.33 -2.63
N GLU A 361 3.47 24.56 -2.11
CA GLU A 361 4.18 25.68 -2.75
C GLU A 361 5.69 25.45 -2.84
N MET A 362 6.28 24.74 -1.88
CA MET A 362 7.71 24.41 -1.89
C MET A 362 8.09 23.51 -3.07
N PHE A 363 7.12 22.73 -3.57
CA PHE A 363 7.29 21.80 -4.68
C PHE A 363 6.66 22.33 -5.99
N GLY A 364 6.21 23.59 -6.00
CA GLY A 364 5.52 24.14 -7.15
C GLY A 364 4.21 23.41 -7.47
N VAL A 365 3.42 23.05 -6.46
CA VAL A 365 2.16 22.35 -6.59
C VAL A 365 1.00 23.22 -6.12
N GLU A 366 -0.08 23.25 -6.89
CA GLU A 366 -1.38 23.80 -6.48
C GLU A 366 -2.38 22.64 -6.38
N ILE A 367 -2.88 22.37 -5.18
CA ILE A 367 -3.93 21.38 -4.96
C ILE A 367 -5.28 22.02 -5.29
N LEU A 368 -5.98 21.50 -6.27
CA LEU A 368 -7.21 22.12 -6.82
C LEU A 368 -8.44 21.88 -5.95
N HIS A 369 -8.51 20.75 -5.25
CA HIS A 369 -9.62 20.40 -4.35
C HIS A 369 -9.28 19.25 -3.43
N LYS A 370 -10.12 19.07 -2.40
CA LYS A 370 -10.00 17.99 -1.41
C LYS A 370 -11.19 17.02 -1.50
N ARG A 371 -11.64 16.69 -2.71
CA ARG A 371 -12.64 15.64 -2.94
C ARG A 371 -11.97 14.28 -2.85
N PHE A 372 -11.79 13.78 -1.63
CA PHE A 372 -10.94 12.62 -1.33
C PHE A 372 -11.39 11.34 -2.03
N ARG A 373 -12.68 11.14 -2.27
CA ARG A 373 -13.22 10.00 -3.05
C ARG A 373 -12.63 9.92 -4.46
N GLU A 374 -12.17 11.03 -5.03
CA GLU A 374 -11.56 11.11 -6.36
C GLU A 374 -10.04 10.87 -6.35
N TYR A 375 -9.39 10.77 -5.17
CA TYR A 375 -7.94 10.60 -5.02
C TYR A 375 -7.50 9.18 -5.37
N VAL A 376 -7.62 8.82 -6.64
CA VAL A 376 -7.27 7.51 -7.21
C VAL A 376 -6.08 7.68 -8.15
N GLN A 377 -5.07 6.80 -8.04
CA GLN A 377 -3.84 6.88 -8.84
C GLN A 377 -3.86 6.02 -10.10
N THR A 378 -4.75 5.02 -10.14
CA THR A 378 -4.82 4.04 -11.24
C THR A 378 -5.78 4.50 -12.33
N TYR A 379 -5.47 4.14 -13.58
CA TYR A 379 -6.32 4.47 -14.73
C TYR A 379 -7.70 3.77 -14.66
N PRO A 380 -8.81 4.44 -15.01
CA PRO A 380 -8.91 5.85 -15.34
C PRO A 380 -8.87 6.75 -14.10
N SER A 381 -8.04 7.77 -14.11
CA SER A 381 -7.85 8.70 -12.99
C SER A 381 -7.84 10.15 -13.47
N LYS A 382 -8.16 11.06 -12.55
CA LYS A 382 -8.11 12.51 -12.77
C LYS A 382 -6.99 13.14 -11.97
N CYS A 383 -6.37 14.17 -12.52
CA CYS A 383 -5.32 14.91 -11.84
C CYS A 383 -5.92 16.00 -10.93
N HIS A 384 -5.42 16.07 -9.71
CA HIS A 384 -5.91 16.97 -8.66
C HIS A 384 -5.00 18.16 -8.42
N VAL A 385 -3.99 18.36 -9.26
CA VAL A 385 -2.99 19.41 -9.09
C VAL A 385 -2.71 20.15 -10.40
N ASN A 386 -2.28 21.42 -10.27
CA ASN A 386 -1.49 22.10 -11.29
C ASN A 386 -0.03 22.15 -10.84
N LEU A 387 0.91 22.17 -11.79
CA LEU A 387 2.31 22.45 -11.50
C LEU A 387 2.61 23.93 -11.77
N LYS A 388 3.31 24.56 -10.84
CA LYS A 388 3.64 25.98 -10.84
C LYS A 388 5.15 26.20 -10.79
N LYS A 389 5.58 27.31 -11.29
CA LYS A 389 6.96 27.78 -11.13
C LYS A 389 7.19 28.13 -9.65
N ILE A 390 8.19 27.52 -9.05
CA ILE A 390 8.58 27.80 -7.67
C ILE A 390 9.01 29.26 -7.55
N GLY A 391 8.49 29.96 -6.56
CA GLY A 391 8.83 31.34 -6.24
C GLY A 391 7.91 32.43 -6.83
N ASN A 392 7.31 32.26 -8.02
CA ASN A 392 6.40 33.26 -8.57
C ASN A 392 4.97 32.76 -8.78
N GLY A 393 4.72 31.47 -8.61
CA GLY A 393 3.37 30.87 -8.67
C GLY A 393 2.75 30.77 -10.08
N GLU A 394 3.52 31.06 -11.15
CA GLU A 394 3.07 30.92 -12.54
C GLU A 394 2.74 29.46 -12.85
N ILE A 395 1.56 29.19 -13.43
CA ILE A 395 1.18 27.84 -13.84
C ILE A 395 2.02 27.42 -15.05
N LEU A 396 2.81 26.37 -14.88
CA LEU A 396 3.62 25.75 -15.92
C LEU A 396 2.89 24.63 -16.65
N THR A 397 2.10 23.85 -15.89
CA THR A 397 1.37 22.70 -16.42
C THR A 397 0.02 22.59 -15.69
N THR A 398 -1.06 22.50 -16.46
CA THR A 398 -2.40 22.35 -15.90
C THR A 398 -2.69 20.87 -15.57
N ASN A 399 -3.66 20.62 -14.71
CA ASN A 399 -4.14 19.27 -14.41
C ASN A 399 -4.58 18.52 -15.68
N LYS A 400 -5.17 19.22 -16.67
CA LYS A 400 -5.56 18.59 -17.95
C LYS A 400 -4.37 18.16 -18.79
N ASP A 401 -3.27 18.92 -18.76
CA ASP A 401 -2.04 18.53 -19.45
C ASP A 401 -1.42 17.31 -18.78
N LEU A 402 -1.45 17.23 -17.45
CA LEU A 402 -0.97 16.08 -16.68
C LEU A 402 -1.82 14.83 -16.97
N GLU A 403 -3.15 14.96 -17.00
CA GLU A 403 -4.05 13.86 -17.40
C GLU A 403 -3.73 13.37 -18.82
N ARG A 404 -3.56 14.28 -19.79
CA ARG A 404 -3.19 13.95 -21.18
C ARG A 404 -1.86 13.20 -21.24
N ARG A 405 -0.83 13.63 -20.50
CA ARG A 405 0.48 12.95 -20.42
C ARG A 405 0.34 11.55 -19.83
N TYR A 406 -0.42 11.41 -18.74
CA TYR A 406 -0.69 10.14 -18.10
C TYR A 406 -1.37 9.16 -19.06
N GLU A 407 -2.50 9.57 -19.67
CA GLU A 407 -3.23 8.74 -20.64
C GLU A 407 -2.35 8.33 -21.82
N HIS A 408 -1.56 9.28 -22.35
CA HIS A 408 -0.65 9.02 -23.45
C HIS A 408 0.41 7.96 -23.07
N LEU A 409 1.07 8.11 -21.92
CA LEU A 409 2.08 7.14 -21.46
C LEU A 409 1.44 5.79 -21.12
N TYR A 410 0.31 5.79 -20.44
CA TYR A 410 -0.43 4.58 -20.07
C TYR A 410 -0.81 3.76 -21.32
N HIS A 411 -1.40 4.38 -22.34
CA HIS A 411 -1.76 3.69 -23.57
C HIS A 411 -0.55 3.25 -24.40
N TRP A 412 0.54 4.02 -24.36
CA TRP A 412 1.78 3.63 -25.01
C TRP A 412 2.41 2.40 -24.36
N LEU A 413 2.46 2.34 -23.04
CA LEU A 413 2.94 1.20 -22.25
C LEU A 413 2.10 -0.06 -22.53
N ASN A 414 0.77 0.07 -22.57
CA ASN A 414 -0.15 -1.02 -22.89
C ASN A 414 0.07 -1.60 -24.29
N LYS A 415 0.38 -0.75 -25.27
CA LYS A 415 0.68 -1.19 -26.63
C LYS A 415 2.04 -1.88 -26.75
N LEU A 416 2.99 -1.50 -25.91
CA LEU A 416 4.35 -2.06 -25.94
C LEU A 416 4.35 -3.52 -25.48
N ASN A 417 3.68 -3.83 -24.38
CA ASN A 417 3.44 -5.18 -23.89
C ASN A 417 2.19 -5.21 -23.01
N PRO A 418 1.04 -5.65 -23.53
CA PRO A 418 -0.22 -5.72 -22.79
C PRO A 418 -0.13 -6.62 -21.53
N GLU A 419 0.68 -7.66 -21.57
CA GLU A 419 0.84 -8.60 -20.46
C GLU A 419 1.71 -8.06 -19.30
N SER A 420 2.48 -7.02 -19.55
CA SER A 420 3.37 -6.39 -18.56
C SER A 420 2.66 -5.42 -17.63
N MET A 421 1.40 -5.04 -17.91
CA MET A 421 0.63 -4.14 -17.04
C MET A 421 -0.24 -4.90 -16.06
N GLU A 422 0.00 -4.71 -14.77
CA GLU A 422 -0.68 -5.41 -13.68
C GLU A 422 -2.14 -4.98 -13.49
N TYR A 423 -2.57 -3.83 -14.04
CA TYR A 423 -3.90 -3.23 -13.85
C TYR A 423 -4.65 -2.97 -15.16
N SER A 424 -4.40 -3.75 -16.22
CA SER A 424 -5.00 -3.48 -17.55
C SER A 424 -6.43 -3.99 -17.75
N SER A 425 -7.13 -4.45 -16.72
CA SER A 425 -8.48 -5.02 -16.88
C SER A 425 -9.60 -4.20 -16.23
N PHE A 426 -9.76 -2.93 -16.61
CA PHE A 426 -11.10 -2.34 -16.72
C PHE A 426 -11.54 -2.49 -18.19
N ASN A 427 -11.92 -3.66 -18.59
CA ASN A 427 -12.74 -3.84 -19.77
C ASN A 427 -14.20 -3.79 -19.35
N GLY A 428 -14.85 -2.64 -19.67
CA GLY A 428 -16.25 -2.44 -19.89
C GLY A 428 -17.20 -2.57 -18.74
#